data_55c4d17a741967c9be5b22fa1e34b350
#
_entry.id   55c4d17a741967c9be5b22fa1e34b350
#
_cell.length_a   1.000
_cell.length_b   1.000
_cell.length_c   1.000
_cell.angle_alpha   90.00
_cell.angle_beta   90.00
_cell.angle_gamma   90.00
#
_symmetry.space_group_name_H-M   'P 1'
#
loop_
_entity.id
_entity.type
_entity.pdbx_description
1 polymer ?
#
loop_
_entity_poly.entity_id
_entity_poly.type
_entity_poly.pdbx_seq_one_letter_code
_entity_poly.pdbx_strand_id
1 'polypeptide(L)'
;MSTAIIETNLGIIVFKLLPDLAPETVRNFKKLARDGFYDGTLFHRVIPGFMIQGGDPNTKSGNKSTWGMGGPGHTIKAEFSSRSHHRGIVSMARSQDPNSAGSQFFIVTTDSTFLDRQYTVFGEVIEGMDVADKIVNLQRDRNDCPLEETKMLHVKVE
;
A
#
# COMPACT_ATOMS: atom_id res chain seq x y z
N MET A 1 8.50 16.34 -9.71
CA MET A 1 8.28 14.94 -9.26
C MET A 1 7.46 14.97 -7.98
N SER A 2 6.38 14.20 -7.92
CA SER A 2 5.57 14.12 -6.71
C SER A 2 6.01 12.92 -5.87
N THR A 3 6.05 13.13 -4.55
CA THR A 3 6.38 12.07 -3.60
C THR A 3 5.26 11.90 -2.59
N ALA A 4 5.12 10.67 -2.09
CA ALA A 4 4.24 10.35 -0.97
C ALA A 4 5.10 10.05 0.25
N ILE A 5 4.72 10.62 1.39
CA ILE A 5 5.42 10.43 2.65
C ILE A 5 4.47 9.75 3.61
N ILE A 6 4.81 8.54 4.02
CA ILE A 6 4.03 7.76 5.00
C ILE A 6 4.76 7.83 6.34
N GLU A 7 4.18 8.55 7.30
CA GLU A 7 4.68 8.60 8.66
C GLU A 7 4.02 7.46 9.45
N THR A 8 4.83 6.49 9.88
CA THR A 8 4.33 5.35 10.67
C THR A 8 4.87 5.43 12.10
N ASN A 9 4.28 4.64 12.99
CA ASN A 9 4.80 4.51 14.35
C ASN A 9 6.16 3.79 14.42
N LEU A 10 6.65 3.26 13.29
CA LEU A 10 7.96 2.59 13.23
C LEU A 10 8.98 3.35 12.38
N GLY A 11 8.60 4.45 11.79
CA GLY A 11 9.47 5.28 10.96
C GLY A 11 8.78 5.81 9.74
N ILE A 12 9.54 6.45 8.86
CA ILE A 12 9.02 7.14 7.68
C ILE A 12 9.40 6.37 6.41
N ILE A 13 8.42 6.20 5.52
CA ILE A 13 8.64 5.62 4.19
C ILE A 13 8.27 6.71 3.17
N VAL A 14 9.16 6.97 2.23
CA VAL A 14 8.93 7.93 1.14
C VAL A 14 9.00 7.20 -0.19
N PHE A 15 8.00 7.40 -1.04
CA PHE A 15 8.05 6.86 -2.39
C PHE A 15 7.67 7.92 -3.42
N LYS A 16 8.29 7.83 -4.59
CA LYS A 16 7.92 8.70 -5.71
C LYS A 16 6.69 8.11 -6.40
N LEU A 17 5.79 8.98 -6.80
CA LEU A 17 4.62 8.60 -7.57
C LEU A 17 4.99 8.51 -9.06
N LEU A 18 4.38 7.57 -9.77
CA LEU A 18 4.70 7.27 -11.16
C LEU A 18 3.47 7.53 -12.05
N PRO A 19 3.12 8.81 -12.28
CA PRO A 19 1.92 9.14 -13.06
C PRO A 19 2.00 8.71 -14.52
N ASP A 20 3.22 8.56 -15.07
CA ASP A 20 3.39 8.10 -16.43
C ASP A 20 2.94 6.64 -16.61
N LEU A 21 3.05 5.83 -15.56
CA LEU A 21 2.62 4.43 -15.58
C LEU A 21 1.16 4.26 -15.22
N ALA A 22 0.64 5.08 -14.30
CA ALA A 22 -0.69 4.88 -13.74
C ALA A 22 -1.31 6.23 -13.37
N PRO A 23 -1.72 7.05 -14.37
CA PRO A 23 -2.17 8.41 -14.11
C PRO A 23 -3.43 8.49 -13.24
N GLU A 24 -4.40 7.63 -13.46
CA GLU A 24 -5.65 7.64 -12.67
C GLU A 24 -5.41 7.11 -11.26
N THR A 25 -4.58 6.09 -11.11
CA THR A 25 -4.22 5.53 -9.81
C THR A 25 -3.49 6.57 -8.97
N VAL A 26 -2.53 7.28 -9.57
CA VAL A 26 -1.79 8.35 -8.87
C VAL A 26 -2.74 9.48 -8.46
N ARG A 27 -3.65 9.88 -9.34
CA ARG A 27 -4.65 10.92 -9.03
C ARG A 27 -5.52 10.50 -7.84
N ASN A 28 -5.99 9.27 -7.86
CA ASN A 28 -6.81 8.70 -6.78
C ASN A 28 -6.05 8.68 -5.46
N PHE A 29 -4.81 8.20 -5.47
CA PHE A 29 -3.98 8.15 -4.27
C PHE A 29 -3.75 9.55 -3.69
N LYS A 30 -3.40 10.51 -4.55
CA LYS A 30 -3.18 11.90 -4.12
C LYS A 30 -4.42 12.49 -3.46
N LYS A 31 -5.59 12.27 -4.05
CA LYS A 31 -6.84 12.77 -3.51
C LYS A 31 -7.13 12.18 -2.14
N LEU A 32 -7.00 10.85 -2.02
CA LEU A 32 -7.24 10.16 -0.74
C LEU A 32 -6.26 10.64 0.33
N ALA A 33 -4.99 10.77 -0.01
CA ALA A 33 -3.98 11.26 0.93
C ALA A 33 -4.28 12.68 1.40
N ARG A 34 -4.62 13.57 0.48
CA ARG A 34 -4.96 14.97 0.81
C ARG A 34 -6.22 15.09 1.66
N ASP A 35 -7.18 14.19 1.48
CA ASP A 35 -8.41 14.15 2.26
C ASP A 35 -8.23 13.52 3.65
N GLY A 36 -7.02 13.08 3.99
CA GLY A 36 -6.73 12.43 5.27
C GLY A 36 -7.26 11.00 5.35
N PHE A 37 -7.61 10.40 4.23
CA PHE A 37 -8.22 9.08 4.18
C PHE A 37 -7.34 7.99 4.80
N TYR A 38 -6.03 8.06 4.55
CA TYR A 38 -5.09 7.04 5.02
C TYR A 38 -4.67 7.21 6.48
N ASP A 39 -4.91 8.39 7.05
CA ASP A 39 -4.48 8.67 8.42
C ASP A 39 -5.21 7.75 9.41
N GLY A 40 -4.44 7.00 10.20
CA GLY A 40 -4.99 6.04 11.17
C GLY A 40 -5.23 4.64 10.62
N THR A 41 -5.00 4.38 9.32
CA THR A 41 -5.09 3.03 8.78
C THR A 41 -3.85 2.22 9.13
N LEU A 42 -3.96 0.89 9.11
CA LEU A 42 -2.88 0.00 9.49
C LEU A 42 -2.29 -0.73 8.29
N PHE A 43 -1.02 -1.15 8.41
CA PHE A 43 -0.50 -2.23 7.60
C PHE A 43 -1.02 -3.53 8.21
N HIS A 44 -2.13 -4.01 7.72
CA HIS A 44 -2.86 -5.14 8.31
C HIS A 44 -2.45 -6.50 7.79
N ARG A 45 -1.60 -6.53 6.76
CA ARG A 45 -1.15 -7.79 6.16
C ARG A 45 0.32 -7.67 5.80
N VAL A 46 1.15 -8.51 6.42
CA VAL A 46 2.59 -8.53 6.15
C VAL A 46 3.03 -9.97 5.91
N ILE A 47 3.76 -10.18 4.82
CA ILE A 47 4.25 -11.51 4.45
C ILE A 47 5.74 -11.41 4.17
N PRO A 48 6.61 -11.91 5.09
CA PRO A 48 8.05 -11.94 4.86
C PRO A 48 8.38 -12.63 3.55
N GLY A 49 9.35 -12.07 2.83
CA GLY A 49 9.72 -12.57 1.51
C GLY A 49 8.75 -12.14 0.41
N PHE A 50 7.83 -11.20 0.71
CA PHE A 50 6.83 -10.74 -0.24
C PHE A 50 6.55 -9.24 -0.12
N MET A 51 5.66 -8.82 0.79
CA MET A 51 5.19 -7.44 0.80
C MET A 51 4.56 -7.04 2.15
N ILE A 52 4.29 -5.74 2.30
CA ILE A 52 3.43 -5.19 3.35
C ILE A 52 2.25 -4.49 2.67
N GLN A 53 1.05 -4.70 3.20
CA GLN A 53 -0.19 -4.17 2.62
C GLN A 53 -0.98 -3.36 3.65
N GLY A 54 -1.50 -2.22 3.22
CA GLY A 54 -2.33 -1.38 4.07
C GLY A 54 -3.27 -0.49 3.26
N GLY A 55 -3.84 0.52 3.94
CA GLY A 55 -4.72 1.49 3.29
C GLY A 55 -6.19 1.15 3.34
N ASP A 56 -6.60 0.18 4.16
CA ASP A 56 -7.99 -0.19 4.34
C ASP A 56 -8.62 0.64 5.47
N PRO A 57 -9.68 1.43 5.18
CA PRO A 57 -10.33 2.24 6.22
C PRO A 57 -10.97 1.40 7.32
N ASN A 58 -11.30 0.13 7.05
CA ASN A 58 -11.85 -0.76 8.08
C ASN A 58 -10.86 -1.02 9.21
N THR A 59 -9.56 -0.84 8.96
CA THR A 59 -8.54 -1.05 9.99
C THR A 59 -8.56 0.02 11.10
N LYS A 60 -9.30 1.10 10.91
CA LYS A 60 -9.54 2.10 11.97
C LYS A 60 -10.54 1.59 13.01
N SER A 61 -11.27 0.52 12.70
CA SER A 61 -12.23 -0.13 13.59
C SER A 61 -11.57 -1.32 14.26
N GLY A 62 -12.01 -1.67 15.46
CA GLY A 62 -11.53 -2.86 16.17
C GLY A 62 -12.04 -4.19 15.63
N ASN A 63 -12.92 -4.18 14.63
CA ASN A 63 -13.50 -5.41 14.07
C ASN A 63 -12.60 -6.00 12.98
N LYS A 64 -11.64 -6.82 13.40
CA LYS A 64 -10.66 -7.44 12.49
C LYS A 64 -11.28 -8.31 11.39
N SER A 65 -12.49 -8.81 11.59
CA SER A 65 -13.14 -9.66 10.57
C SER A 65 -13.44 -8.91 9.28
N THR A 66 -13.47 -7.57 9.31
CA THR A 66 -13.71 -6.72 8.14
C THR A 66 -12.44 -6.20 7.48
N TRP A 67 -11.29 -6.43 8.12
CA TRP A 67 -10.01 -5.92 7.59
C TRP A 67 -9.63 -6.63 6.29
N GLY A 68 -9.23 -5.84 5.32
CA GLY A 68 -8.93 -6.32 3.97
C GLY A 68 -10.09 -6.13 2.99
N MET A 69 -11.27 -5.76 3.48
CA MET A 69 -12.50 -5.67 2.67
C MET A 69 -12.91 -4.24 2.36
N GLY A 70 -12.28 -3.25 2.98
CA GLY A 70 -12.72 -1.86 2.86
C GLY A 70 -12.06 -1.12 1.71
N GLY A 71 -12.67 0.03 1.38
CA GLY A 71 -12.17 0.91 0.34
C GLY A 71 -12.83 2.28 0.46
N PRO A 72 -12.58 3.17 -0.52
CA PRO A 72 -13.05 4.54 -0.46
C PRO A 72 -14.48 4.75 -0.95
N GLY A 73 -15.21 3.69 -1.27
CA GLY A 73 -16.58 3.78 -1.81
C GLY A 73 -16.63 3.84 -3.33
N HIS A 74 -15.51 3.77 -3.99
CA HIS A 74 -15.41 3.69 -5.46
C HIS A 74 -14.23 2.79 -5.84
N THR A 75 -14.18 2.39 -7.10
CA THR A 75 -13.07 1.60 -7.64
C THR A 75 -12.44 2.34 -8.82
N ILE A 76 -11.21 1.97 -9.14
CA ILE A 76 -10.47 2.52 -10.28
C ILE A 76 -10.08 1.38 -11.22
N LYS A 77 -9.97 1.72 -12.51
CA LYS A 77 -9.55 0.76 -13.53
C LYS A 77 -8.09 0.39 -13.36
N ALA A 78 -7.76 -0.86 -13.70
CA ALA A 78 -6.37 -1.31 -13.74
C ALA A 78 -5.59 -0.50 -14.79
N GLU A 79 -4.34 -0.22 -14.46
CA GLU A 79 -3.40 0.47 -15.34
C GLU A 79 -2.10 -0.34 -15.37
N PHE A 80 -2.18 -1.53 -15.96
CA PHE A 80 -1.04 -2.44 -16.01
C PHE A 80 0.06 -1.90 -16.91
N SER A 81 1.30 -2.15 -16.53
CA SER A 81 2.47 -1.70 -17.26
C SER A 81 3.51 -2.82 -17.32
N SER A 82 4.62 -2.55 -18.02
CA SER A 82 5.75 -3.49 -18.07
C SER A 82 6.67 -3.39 -16.86
N ARG A 83 6.39 -2.45 -15.92
CA ARG A 83 7.24 -2.27 -14.74
C ARG A 83 7.15 -3.49 -13.85
N SER A 84 8.29 -4.09 -13.55
CA SER A 84 8.35 -5.31 -12.75
C SER A 84 8.22 -5.01 -11.26
N HIS A 85 7.66 -5.95 -10.51
CA HIS A 85 7.47 -5.86 -9.06
C HIS A 85 8.75 -6.21 -8.30
N HIS A 86 9.79 -5.39 -8.49
CA HIS A 86 11.03 -5.50 -7.73
C HIS A 86 10.88 -4.87 -6.33
N ARG A 87 11.82 -5.20 -5.46
CA ARG A 87 11.87 -4.61 -4.12
C ARG A 87 11.74 -3.09 -4.20
N GLY A 88 10.86 -2.51 -3.38
CA GLY A 88 10.60 -1.07 -3.32
C GLY A 88 9.44 -0.59 -4.18
N ILE A 89 8.89 -1.43 -5.03
CA ILE A 89 7.73 -1.06 -5.86
C ILE A 89 6.47 -0.97 -5.01
N VAL A 90 5.65 0.04 -5.31
CA VAL A 90 4.34 0.25 -4.68
C VAL A 90 3.26 -0.01 -5.70
N SER A 91 2.33 -0.88 -5.37
CA SER A 91 1.31 -1.36 -6.30
C SER A 91 -0.06 -1.42 -5.61
N MET A 92 -1.14 -1.42 -6.38
CA MET A 92 -2.49 -1.45 -5.82
C MET A 92 -2.92 -2.88 -5.52
N ALA A 93 -3.42 -3.10 -4.31
CA ALA A 93 -4.13 -4.32 -3.98
C ALA A 93 -5.51 -4.31 -4.63
N ARG A 94 -6.05 -5.48 -4.93
CA ARG A 94 -7.34 -5.65 -5.56
C ARG A 94 -7.93 -7.02 -5.23
N SER A 95 -9.23 -7.18 -5.49
CA SER A 95 -9.86 -8.50 -5.46
C SER A 95 -9.63 -9.21 -6.81
N GLN A 96 -10.39 -10.26 -7.10
CA GLN A 96 -10.23 -10.99 -8.37
C GLN A 96 -10.52 -10.15 -9.60
N ASP A 97 -11.46 -9.19 -9.50
CA ASP A 97 -11.75 -8.27 -10.60
C ASP A 97 -10.55 -7.30 -10.77
N PRO A 98 -9.91 -7.25 -11.95
CA PRO A 98 -8.79 -6.35 -12.19
C PRO A 98 -9.12 -4.88 -11.97
N ASN A 99 -10.38 -4.49 -12.05
CA ASN A 99 -10.86 -3.12 -11.89
C ASN A 99 -11.49 -2.88 -10.52
N SER A 100 -11.06 -3.62 -9.49
CA SER A 100 -11.61 -3.53 -8.14
C SER A 100 -10.73 -2.77 -7.15
N ALA A 101 -9.60 -2.24 -7.59
CA ALA A 101 -8.72 -1.45 -6.71
C ALA A 101 -9.44 -0.19 -6.22
N GLY A 102 -9.16 0.23 -5.00
CA GLY A 102 -9.75 1.43 -4.42
C GLY A 102 -8.74 2.23 -3.60
N SER A 103 -8.40 1.75 -2.42
CA SER A 103 -7.45 2.45 -1.54
C SER A 103 -6.30 1.59 -1.06
N GLN A 104 -6.50 0.27 -0.97
CA GLN A 104 -5.46 -0.60 -0.43
C GLN A 104 -4.29 -0.72 -1.41
N PHE A 105 -3.09 -0.69 -0.86
CA PHE A 105 -1.86 -0.81 -1.65
C PHE A 105 -0.85 -1.66 -0.88
N PHE A 106 0.19 -2.10 -1.60
CA PHE A 106 1.27 -2.86 -0.97
C PHE A 106 2.62 -2.37 -1.45
N ILE A 107 3.62 -2.55 -0.58
CA ILE A 107 5.02 -2.24 -0.86
C ILE A 107 5.77 -3.56 -0.94
N VAL A 108 6.42 -3.81 -2.06
CA VAL A 108 7.16 -5.04 -2.30
C VAL A 108 8.48 -5.00 -1.52
N THR A 109 8.71 -5.98 -0.66
CA THR A 109 9.95 -6.07 0.12
C THR A 109 10.95 -7.06 -0.46
N THR A 110 10.47 -8.01 -1.26
CA THR A 110 11.30 -8.98 -1.97
C THR A 110 10.78 -9.11 -3.39
N ASP A 111 11.65 -9.17 -4.38
CA ASP A 111 11.27 -9.25 -5.80
C ASP A 111 10.15 -10.28 -6.00
N SER A 112 9.07 -9.85 -6.63
CA SER A 112 7.83 -10.63 -6.76
C SER A 112 7.32 -10.57 -8.20
N THR A 113 8.14 -11.06 -9.13
CA THR A 113 7.88 -10.96 -10.57
C THR A 113 6.63 -11.73 -11.02
N PHE A 114 6.13 -12.65 -10.19
CA PHE A 114 4.87 -13.35 -10.47
C PHE A 114 3.66 -12.43 -10.49
N LEU A 115 3.80 -11.19 -9.97
CA LEU A 115 2.74 -10.17 -9.99
C LEU A 115 2.75 -9.31 -11.25
N ASP A 116 3.78 -9.42 -12.06
CA ASP A 116 4.00 -8.53 -13.20
C ASP A 116 2.82 -8.57 -14.18
N ARG A 117 2.39 -7.37 -14.62
CA ARG A 117 1.28 -7.15 -15.56
C ARG A 117 -0.09 -7.58 -15.03
N GLN A 118 -0.20 -7.87 -13.73
CA GLN A 118 -1.46 -8.28 -13.09
C GLN A 118 -1.90 -7.32 -11.99
N TYR A 119 -1.04 -6.39 -11.60
CA TYR A 119 -1.31 -5.36 -10.59
C TYR A 119 -0.79 -4.02 -11.09
N THR A 120 -1.43 -2.93 -10.64
CA THR A 120 -1.09 -1.58 -11.08
C THR A 120 0.05 -1.02 -10.25
N VAL A 121 1.22 -0.91 -10.84
CA VAL A 121 2.38 -0.23 -10.25
C VAL A 121 2.16 1.27 -10.34
N PHE A 122 2.27 1.99 -9.21
CA PHE A 122 2.08 3.44 -9.20
C PHE A 122 3.12 4.21 -8.40
N GLY A 123 4.08 3.52 -7.77
CA GLY A 123 5.12 4.18 -7.00
C GLY A 123 6.37 3.35 -6.82
N GLU A 124 7.42 4.00 -6.33
CA GLU A 124 8.69 3.35 -6.03
C GLU A 124 9.33 4.03 -4.82
N VAL A 125 9.66 3.25 -3.81
CA VAL A 125 10.26 3.76 -2.57
C VAL A 125 11.64 4.33 -2.86
N ILE A 126 11.89 5.54 -2.34
CA ILE A 126 13.19 6.21 -2.44
C ILE A 126 13.87 6.36 -1.07
N GLU A 127 13.12 6.29 0.02
CA GLU A 127 13.64 6.31 1.39
C GLU A 127 12.77 5.44 2.29
N GLY A 128 13.39 4.78 3.26
CA GLY A 128 12.65 4.07 4.30
C GLY A 128 12.39 2.60 4.01
N MET A 129 13.09 1.95 3.08
CA MET A 129 12.93 0.50 2.91
C MET A 129 13.32 -0.28 4.17
N ASP A 130 14.24 0.26 4.99
CA ASP A 130 14.56 -0.33 6.29
C ASP A 130 13.34 -0.34 7.22
N VAL A 131 12.47 0.67 7.14
CA VAL A 131 11.22 0.71 7.90
C VAL A 131 10.26 -0.36 7.37
N ALA A 132 10.14 -0.50 6.05
CA ALA A 132 9.31 -1.54 5.45
C ALA A 132 9.81 -2.93 5.87
N ASP A 133 11.12 -3.13 5.95
CA ASP A 133 11.71 -4.38 6.40
C ASP A 133 11.37 -4.67 7.87
N LYS A 134 11.39 -3.66 8.73
CA LYS A 134 10.96 -3.81 10.12
C LYS A 134 9.51 -4.26 10.20
N ILE A 135 8.65 -3.63 9.40
CA ILE A 135 7.21 -3.93 9.40
C ILE A 135 6.96 -5.36 8.93
N VAL A 136 7.61 -5.79 7.83
CA VAL A 136 7.37 -7.12 7.26
C VAL A 136 7.85 -8.23 8.19
N ASN A 137 8.79 -7.94 9.09
CA ASN A 137 9.36 -8.92 10.02
C ASN A 137 8.72 -8.90 11.41
N LEU A 138 7.67 -8.10 11.62
CA LEU A 138 6.94 -8.12 12.89
C LEU A 138 6.27 -9.48 13.08
N GLN A 139 6.12 -9.87 14.34
CA GLN A 139 5.32 -11.04 14.68
C GLN A 139 3.89 -10.82 14.19
N ARG A 140 3.32 -11.86 13.59
CA ARG A 140 1.99 -11.80 13.00
C ARG A 140 1.13 -12.98 13.42
N ASP A 141 -0.17 -12.79 13.29
CA ASP A 141 -1.13 -13.87 13.54
C ASP A 141 -1.26 -14.76 12.28
N ARG A 142 -2.14 -15.76 12.35
CA ARG A 142 -2.34 -16.70 11.24
C ARG A 142 -2.97 -16.06 9.99
N ASN A 143 -3.45 -14.83 10.08
CA ASN A 143 -4.00 -14.07 8.97
C ASN A 143 -2.98 -13.06 8.42
N ASP A 144 -1.71 -13.20 8.80
CA ASP A 144 -0.61 -12.32 8.40
C ASP A 144 -0.76 -10.89 8.89
N CYS A 145 -1.55 -10.67 9.94
CA CYS A 145 -1.72 -9.36 10.55
C CYS A 145 -0.71 -9.18 11.70
N PRO A 146 0.07 -8.09 11.70
CA PRO A 146 1.00 -7.84 12.80
C PRO A 146 0.30 -7.84 14.17
N LEU A 147 0.91 -8.46 15.17
CA LEU A 147 0.40 -8.46 16.54
C LEU A 147 0.50 -7.08 17.16
N GLU A 148 1.55 -6.31 16.81
CA GLU A 148 1.68 -4.90 17.16
C GLU A 148 1.00 -4.04 16.11
N GLU A 149 0.24 -3.03 16.53
CA GLU A 149 -0.34 -2.06 15.60
C GLU A 149 0.77 -1.37 14.81
N THR A 150 0.65 -1.44 13.48
CA THR A 150 1.54 -0.72 12.56
C THR A 150 0.70 0.30 11.82
N LYS A 151 0.71 1.53 12.32
CA LYS A 151 -0.24 2.57 11.91
C LYS A 151 0.42 3.59 11.01
N MET A 152 -0.29 3.95 9.93
CA MET A 152 0.02 5.15 9.15
C MET A 152 -0.52 6.34 9.93
N LEU A 153 0.35 7.05 10.63
CA LEU A 153 -0.03 8.20 11.44
C LEU A 153 -0.49 9.34 10.55
N HIS A 154 0.19 9.54 9.44
CA HIS A 154 -0.13 10.56 8.45
C HIS A 154 0.45 10.17 7.10
N VAL A 155 -0.30 10.43 6.03
CA VAL A 155 0.16 10.24 4.65
C VAL A 155 -0.02 11.57 3.93
N LYS A 156 1.08 12.13 3.43
CA LYS A 156 1.01 13.40 2.69
C LYS A 156 1.70 13.26 1.33
N VAL A 157 1.32 14.13 0.41
CA VAL A 157 1.87 14.18 -0.94
C VAL A 157 2.51 15.54 -1.17
N GLU A 158 3.75 15.52 -1.65
CA GLU A 158 4.50 16.73 -2.00
C GLU A 158 4.89 16.74 -3.47
#